data_f23d0dcbcbdabdddd60941009a83656e
#
_entry.id   f23d0dcbcbdabdddd60941009a83656e
#
_cell.length_a   1.000
_cell.length_b   1.000
_cell.length_c   1.000
_cell.angle_alpha   90.00
_cell.angle_beta   90.00
_cell.angle_gamma   90.00
#
_symmetry.space_group_name_H-M   'P 1'
#
loop_
_entity.id
_entity.type
_entity.pdbx_description
1 polymer ?
#
loop_
_entity_poly.entity_id
_entity_poly.type
_entity_poly.pdbx_seq_one_letter_code
_entity_poly.pdbx_strand_id
1 'polypeptide(L)'
;NEAGLATVPWCETKEEIPNEWKQIVARATLVGHSGAGITIHTTPTDLPTVSLYTKYVKKTYECRIHIFKGRMIDAQIKRKVRDVEENNPLIRNIHTGWVYCRDNYIPDPTSIQLAIDAVRVVGLDFGAVDLIYNQHYNQFYILECNTAPGLEGTTLINYVNAFIGDLN
;
A
#
# COMPACT_ATOMS: atom_id res chain seq x y z
N ASN A 1 8.02 10.49 10.18
CA ASN A 1 8.13 10.66 8.73
C ASN A 1 8.83 11.99 8.42
N GLU A 2 10.18 11.96 8.29
CA GLU A 2 11.00 13.15 8.04
C GLU A 2 10.66 13.83 6.70
N ALA A 3 10.17 13.08 5.72
CA ALA A 3 9.79 13.58 4.41
C ALA A 3 8.41 14.25 4.35
N GLY A 4 7.63 14.26 5.45
CA GLY A 4 6.29 14.86 5.50
C GLY A 4 5.21 14.13 4.68
N LEU A 5 5.49 12.93 4.16
CA LEU A 5 4.52 12.17 3.37
C LEU A 5 3.44 11.54 4.26
N ALA A 6 2.22 11.47 3.76
CA ALA A 6 1.10 10.82 4.44
C ALA A 6 1.26 9.29 4.44
N THR A 7 1.93 8.75 5.46
CA THR A 7 2.00 7.32 5.74
C THR A 7 1.02 6.94 6.85
N VAL A 8 0.66 5.66 6.96
CA VAL A 8 -0.03 5.20 8.18
C VAL A 8 0.88 5.43 9.39
N PRO A 9 0.35 5.90 10.54
CA PRO A 9 1.15 6.05 11.76
C PRO A 9 1.80 4.71 12.15
N TRP A 10 3.05 4.75 12.59
CA TRP A 10 3.83 3.55 12.89
C TRP A 10 4.79 3.77 14.08
N CYS A 11 5.23 2.67 14.68
CA CYS A 11 6.28 2.61 15.69
C CYS A 11 6.99 1.25 15.65
N GLU A 12 8.17 1.16 16.25
CA GLU A 12 9.02 -0.04 16.23
C GLU A 12 8.86 -0.88 17.50
N THR A 13 8.44 -0.28 18.59
CA THR A 13 8.28 -0.97 19.87
C THR A 13 6.83 -0.89 20.37
N LYS A 14 6.45 -1.83 21.24
CA LYS A 14 5.11 -1.84 21.86
C LYS A 14 4.88 -0.64 22.76
N GLU A 15 5.93 -0.18 23.42
CA GLU A 15 5.94 0.90 24.38
C GLU A 15 5.65 2.25 23.73
N GLU A 16 5.95 2.37 22.43
CA GLU A 16 5.69 3.57 21.64
C GLU A 16 4.27 3.63 21.08
N ILE A 17 3.48 2.55 21.20
CA ILE A 17 2.12 2.52 20.65
C ILE A 17 1.24 3.52 21.40
N PRO A 18 0.68 4.53 20.69
CA PRO A 18 -0.21 5.49 21.31
C PRO A 18 -1.51 4.83 21.83
N ASN A 19 -1.92 5.20 23.04
CA ASN A 19 -3.10 4.63 23.69
C ASN A 19 -4.41 4.84 22.89
N GLU A 20 -4.45 5.83 22.02
CA GLU A 20 -5.62 6.12 21.16
C GLU A 20 -5.72 5.19 19.93
N TRP A 21 -4.73 4.32 19.68
CA TRP A 21 -4.86 3.33 18.60
C TRP A 21 -5.79 2.21 19.02
N LYS A 22 -7.01 2.23 18.50
CA LYS A 22 -8.04 1.22 18.77
C LYS A 22 -7.78 -0.12 18.09
N GLN A 23 -7.05 -0.10 16.99
CA GLN A 23 -6.66 -1.29 16.24
C GLN A 23 -5.22 -1.12 15.78
N ILE A 24 -4.44 -2.19 15.95
CA ILE A 24 -3.02 -2.21 15.69
C ILE A 24 -2.74 -3.33 14.70
N VAL A 25 -1.96 -3.01 13.68
CA VAL A 25 -1.44 -3.98 12.72
C VAL A 25 0.00 -4.34 13.13
N ALA A 26 0.21 -5.58 13.52
CA ALA A 26 1.54 -6.10 13.84
C ALA A 26 2.13 -6.80 12.61
N ARG A 27 3.36 -6.45 12.24
CA ARG A 27 4.08 -6.98 11.08
C ARG A 27 5.29 -7.78 11.51
N ALA A 28 5.18 -9.10 11.46
CA ALA A 28 6.24 -10.03 11.88
C ALA A 28 7.44 -10.02 10.90
N THR A 29 7.23 -9.61 9.65
CA THR A 29 8.29 -9.48 8.65
C THR A 29 8.15 -8.17 7.88
N LEU A 30 9.29 -7.54 7.59
CA LEU A 30 9.37 -6.37 6.71
C LEU A 30 9.62 -6.76 5.25
N VAL A 31 9.99 -8.03 5.01
CA VAL A 31 10.15 -8.63 3.68
C VAL A 31 9.15 -9.77 3.55
N GLY A 32 8.11 -9.57 2.75
CA GLY A 32 7.05 -10.56 2.58
C GLY A 32 6.14 -10.19 1.42
N HIS A 33 5.40 -11.19 0.93
CA HIS A 33 4.44 -11.00 -0.16
C HIS A 33 3.02 -11.26 0.35
N SER A 34 2.03 -10.59 -0.25
CA SER A 34 0.60 -10.87 -0.04
C SER A 34 0.11 -10.75 1.40
N GLY A 35 0.76 -9.91 2.22
CA GLY A 35 0.37 -9.71 3.63
C GLY A 35 0.81 -10.83 4.58
N ALA A 36 1.83 -11.61 4.21
CA ALA A 36 2.42 -12.62 5.11
C ALA A 36 2.92 -11.96 6.41
N GLY A 37 2.66 -12.61 7.54
CA GLY A 37 3.09 -12.12 8.85
C GLY A 37 2.34 -10.89 9.38
N ILE A 38 1.20 -10.52 8.78
CA ILE A 38 0.34 -9.44 9.26
C ILE A 38 -0.74 -10.03 10.17
N THR A 39 -0.83 -9.47 11.39
CA THR A 39 -1.95 -9.71 12.31
C THR A 39 -2.57 -8.40 12.76
N ILE A 40 -3.88 -8.41 13.08
CA ILE A 40 -4.60 -7.22 13.53
C ILE A 40 -5.13 -7.48 14.94
N HIS A 41 -4.84 -6.57 15.84
CA HIS A 41 -5.17 -6.64 17.26
C HIS A 41 -6.04 -5.46 17.68
N THR A 42 -6.96 -5.68 18.61
CA THR A 42 -7.83 -4.64 19.16
C THR A 42 -7.37 -4.15 20.53
N THR A 43 -6.41 -4.82 21.14
CA THR A 43 -5.84 -4.47 22.45
C THR A 43 -4.32 -4.53 22.41
N PRO A 44 -3.63 -3.63 23.12
CA PRO A 44 -2.17 -3.68 23.24
C PRO A 44 -1.64 -4.89 23.99
N THR A 45 -2.49 -5.54 24.83
CA THR A 45 -2.06 -6.60 25.77
C THR A 45 -1.62 -7.89 25.07
N ASP A 46 -2.22 -8.22 23.92
CA ASP A 46 -2.00 -9.50 23.23
C ASP A 46 -1.13 -9.34 21.97
N LEU A 47 -0.37 -8.25 21.89
CA LEU A 47 0.49 -7.99 20.75
C LEU A 47 1.71 -8.90 20.73
N PRO A 48 1.99 -9.59 19.61
CA PRO A 48 3.25 -10.29 19.43
C PRO A 48 4.41 -9.29 19.42
N THR A 49 5.61 -9.73 19.77
CA THR A 49 6.82 -8.94 19.55
C THR A 49 7.21 -9.06 18.09
N VAL A 50 7.18 -7.94 17.38
CA VAL A 50 7.43 -7.86 15.92
C VAL A 50 8.27 -6.63 15.60
N SER A 51 8.74 -6.54 14.35
CA SER A 51 9.62 -5.47 13.90
C SER A 51 8.91 -4.14 13.62
N LEU A 52 7.58 -4.15 13.46
CA LEU A 52 6.83 -2.93 13.11
C LEU A 52 5.37 -3.04 13.55
N TYR A 53 4.89 -1.98 14.18
CA TYR A 53 3.48 -1.78 14.50
C TYR A 53 2.96 -0.58 13.72
N THR A 54 1.78 -0.72 13.13
CA THR A 54 1.11 0.41 12.47
C THR A 54 -0.31 0.56 12.97
N LYS A 55 -0.79 1.80 13.02
CA LYS A 55 -2.20 2.05 13.26
C LYS A 55 -3.04 1.42 12.15
N TYR A 56 -4.08 0.67 12.51
CA TYR A 56 -5.06 0.28 11.51
C TYR A 56 -5.87 1.50 11.06
N VAL A 57 -5.73 1.88 9.82
CA VAL A 57 -6.53 2.94 9.19
C VAL A 57 -7.65 2.28 8.37
N LYS A 58 -8.91 2.56 8.73
CA LYS A 58 -10.06 2.04 7.97
C LYS A 58 -9.98 2.55 6.54
N LYS A 59 -9.98 1.61 5.60
CA LYS A 59 -9.84 1.91 4.18
C LYS A 59 -11.18 1.79 3.45
N THR A 60 -11.51 2.78 2.65
CA THR A 60 -12.63 2.73 1.71
C THR A 60 -12.22 1.87 0.53
N TYR A 61 -11.06 2.15 -0.06
CA TYR A 61 -10.44 1.32 -1.09
C TYR A 61 -8.92 1.34 -0.98
N GLU A 62 -8.28 0.42 -1.71
CA GLU A 62 -6.84 0.35 -1.92
C GLU A 62 -6.56 0.50 -3.40
N CYS A 63 -5.49 1.23 -3.74
CA CYS A 63 -5.01 1.35 -5.11
C CYS A 63 -3.49 1.20 -5.17
N ARG A 64 -3.02 0.87 -6.35
CA ARG A 64 -1.60 0.79 -6.69
C ARG A 64 -1.33 1.72 -7.86
N ILE A 65 -0.34 2.59 -7.73
CA ILE A 65 0.06 3.54 -8.75
C ILE A 65 1.51 3.28 -9.13
N HIS A 66 1.74 3.02 -10.40
CA HIS A 66 3.06 2.79 -10.96
C HIS A 66 3.64 4.10 -11.51
N ILE A 67 4.83 4.42 -11.06
CA ILE A 67 5.55 5.64 -11.40
C ILE A 67 6.81 5.27 -12.17
N PHE A 68 7.12 6.08 -13.19
CA PHE A 68 8.38 6.05 -13.92
C PHE A 68 8.84 7.50 -14.17
N LYS A 69 10.04 7.86 -13.66
CA LYS A 69 10.63 9.19 -13.80
C LYS A 69 9.66 10.34 -13.54
N GLY A 70 8.98 10.27 -12.38
CA GLY A 70 8.03 11.30 -11.94
C GLY A 70 6.70 11.34 -12.71
N ARG A 71 6.38 10.31 -13.51
CA ARG A 71 5.12 10.21 -14.25
C ARG A 71 4.39 8.92 -13.89
N MET A 72 3.08 8.99 -13.73
CA MET A 72 2.24 7.80 -13.62
C MET A 72 2.20 7.09 -14.98
N ILE A 73 2.49 5.79 -14.99
CA ILE A 73 2.44 4.95 -16.19
C ILE A 73 1.33 3.89 -16.12
N ASP A 74 0.85 3.56 -14.92
CA ASP A 74 -0.24 2.61 -14.71
C ASP A 74 -0.92 2.88 -13.37
N ALA A 75 -2.20 2.55 -13.25
CA ALA A 75 -2.95 2.63 -12.01
C ALA A 75 -3.96 1.50 -11.90
N GLN A 76 -4.09 0.95 -10.71
CA GLN A 76 -4.95 -0.18 -10.42
C GLN A 76 -5.69 0.06 -9.11
N ILE A 77 -6.92 -0.43 -9.03
CA ILE A 77 -7.71 -0.48 -7.79
C ILE A 77 -7.86 -1.93 -7.33
N LYS A 78 -7.82 -2.15 -6.03
CA LYS A 78 -8.06 -3.47 -5.45
C LYS A 78 -9.56 -3.75 -5.33
N ARG A 79 -10.04 -4.82 -5.96
CA ARG A 79 -11.44 -5.23 -5.92
C ARG A 79 -11.58 -6.67 -5.46
N LYS A 80 -12.69 -6.95 -4.77
CA LYS A 80 -13.07 -8.31 -4.43
C LYS A 80 -13.72 -8.97 -5.66
N VAL A 81 -13.13 -10.05 -6.12
CA VAL A 81 -13.58 -10.76 -7.34
C VAL A 81 -14.19 -12.12 -7.03
N ARG A 82 -13.99 -12.63 -5.82
CA ARG A 82 -14.62 -13.88 -5.36
C ARG A 82 -14.87 -13.81 -3.86
N ASP A 83 -15.93 -14.45 -3.44
CA ASP A 83 -16.17 -14.71 -2.03
C ASP A 83 -15.36 -15.93 -1.61
N VAL A 84 -14.56 -15.74 -0.57
CA VAL A 84 -13.83 -16.80 0.13
C VAL A 84 -14.15 -16.66 1.60
N GLU A 85 -14.11 -17.77 2.32
CA GLU A 85 -14.22 -17.73 3.77
C GLU A 85 -13.01 -17.00 4.33
N GLU A 86 -13.24 -15.81 4.85
CA GLU A 86 -12.17 -14.91 5.31
C GLU A 86 -11.92 -15.12 6.81
N ASN A 87 -10.72 -15.54 7.16
CA ASN A 87 -10.29 -15.59 8.55
C ASN A 87 -10.16 -14.18 9.15
N ASN A 88 -9.87 -13.18 8.31
CA ASN A 88 -9.80 -11.79 8.71
C ASN A 88 -10.23 -10.86 7.56
N PRO A 89 -11.45 -10.27 7.63
CA PRO A 89 -12.00 -9.43 6.57
C PRO A 89 -11.27 -8.09 6.39
N LEU A 90 -10.38 -7.73 7.31
CA LEU A 90 -9.59 -6.49 7.24
C LEU A 90 -8.35 -6.63 6.36
N ILE A 91 -7.92 -7.88 6.08
CA ILE A 91 -6.76 -8.16 5.20
C ILE A 91 -7.27 -8.41 3.79
N ARG A 92 -6.79 -7.59 2.84
CA ARG A 92 -7.18 -7.68 1.42
C ARG A 92 -5.99 -8.17 0.58
N ASN A 93 -6.00 -9.44 0.23
CA ASN A 93 -5.00 -10.06 -0.64
C ASN A 93 -5.65 -11.10 -1.57
N ILE A 94 -4.85 -11.75 -2.43
CA ILE A 94 -5.35 -12.73 -3.39
C ILE A 94 -5.99 -13.94 -2.69
N HIS A 95 -5.51 -14.32 -1.51
CA HIS A 95 -6.04 -15.45 -0.75
C HIS A 95 -7.41 -15.14 -0.17
N THR A 96 -7.70 -13.87 0.13
CA THR A 96 -9.00 -13.38 0.58
C THR A 96 -9.89 -12.89 -0.58
N GLY A 97 -9.55 -13.22 -1.83
CA GLY A 97 -10.36 -12.95 -3.01
C GLY A 97 -10.21 -11.54 -3.60
N TRP A 98 -9.18 -10.79 -3.20
CA TRP A 98 -8.93 -9.46 -3.70
C TRP A 98 -7.81 -9.43 -4.73
N VAL A 99 -8.05 -8.72 -5.84
CA VAL A 99 -7.06 -8.53 -6.90
C VAL A 99 -6.98 -7.06 -7.31
N TYR A 100 -5.85 -6.68 -7.89
CA TYR A 100 -5.71 -5.39 -8.55
C TYR A 100 -6.31 -5.47 -9.95
N CYS A 101 -7.16 -4.49 -10.30
CA CYS A 101 -7.76 -4.35 -11.62
C CYS A 101 -7.77 -2.89 -12.06
N ARG A 102 -8.04 -2.67 -13.35
CA ARG A 102 -8.04 -1.32 -13.97
C ARG A 102 -9.44 -0.85 -14.33
N ASP A 103 -10.41 -1.75 -14.33
CA ASP A 103 -11.75 -1.52 -14.85
C ASP A 103 -12.43 -0.32 -14.16
N ASN A 104 -12.76 0.68 -14.95
CA ASN A 104 -13.43 1.91 -14.49
C ASN A 104 -12.71 2.62 -13.33
N TYR A 105 -11.38 2.47 -13.23
CA TYR A 105 -10.61 3.17 -12.22
C TYR A 105 -9.90 4.39 -12.81
N ILE A 106 -10.28 5.55 -12.32
CA ILE A 106 -9.61 6.82 -12.59
C ILE A 106 -8.96 7.25 -11.26
N PRO A 107 -7.62 7.28 -11.18
CA PRO A 107 -6.95 7.65 -9.94
C PRO A 107 -7.15 9.13 -9.62
N ASP A 108 -7.32 9.43 -8.34
CA ASP A 108 -7.40 10.80 -7.85
C ASP A 108 -6.04 11.49 -8.03
N PRO A 109 -6.00 12.75 -8.50
CA PRO A 109 -4.75 13.51 -8.66
C PRO A 109 -3.90 13.57 -7.38
N THR A 110 -4.52 13.62 -6.19
CA THR A 110 -3.82 13.61 -4.90
C THR A 110 -3.07 12.29 -4.69
N SER A 111 -3.68 11.16 -5.07
CA SER A 111 -3.05 9.86 -4.98
C SER A 111 -1.86 9.72 -5.94
N ILE A 112 -1.99 10.28 -7.15
CA ILE A 112 -0.90 10.28 -8.14
C ILE A 112 0.29 11.10 -7.60
N GLN A 113 0.04 12.31 -7.11
CA GLN A 113 1.10 13.17 -6.58
C GLN A 113 1.78 12.52 -5.37
N LEU A 114 1.02 11.93 -4.46
CA LEU A 114 1.56 11.23 -3.30
C LEU A 114 2.45 10.03 -3.70
N ALA A 115 2.07 9.30 -4.76
CA ALA A 115 2.87 8.20 -5.30
C ALA A 115 4.18 8.70 -5.95
N ILE A 116 4.13 9.80 -6.72
CA ILE A 116 5.32 10.44 -7.30
C ILE A 116 6.29 10.86 -6.20
N ASP A 117 5.77 11.52 -5.18
CA ASP A 117 6.59 12.00 -4.05
C ASP A 117 7.18 10.83 -3.26
N ALA A 118 6.46 9.74 -3.08
CA ALA A 118 6.95 8.53 -2.42
C ALA A 118 8.14 7.91 -3.16
N VAL A 119 8.01 7.71 -4.48
CA VAL A 119 9.09 7.14 -5.32
C VAL A 119 10.31 8.05 -5.31
N ARG A 120 10.10 9.37 -5.40
CA ARG A 120 11.18 10.36 -5.35
C ARG A 120 11.93 10.36 -4.01
N VAL A 121 11.22 10.31 -2.88
CA VAL A 121 11.80 10.35 -1.54
C VAL A 121 12.68 9.14 -1.25
N VAL A 122 12.31 7.96 -1.78
CA VAL A 122 13.15 6.76 -1.66
C VAL A 122 14.27 6.70 -2.71
N GLY A 123 14.42 7.74 -3.54
CA GLY A 123 15.53 7.87 -4.50
C GLY A 123 15.45 6.94 -5.70
N LEU A 124 14.23 6.58 -6.12
CA LEU A 124 14.01 5.66 -7.23
C LEU A 124 13.53 6.39 -8.49
N ASP A 125 13.96 5.91 -9.66
CA ASP A 125 13.45 6.34 -10.95
C ASP A 125 12.07 5.72 -11.26
N PHE A 126 11.79 4.53 -10.72
CA PHE A 126 10.50 3.87 -10.90
C PHE A 126 10.13 3.02 -9.70
N GLY A 127 8.84 2.73 -9.57
CA GLY A 127 8.29 1.89 -8.53
C GLY A 127 6.78 1.85 -8.55
N ALA A 128 6.19 1.02 -7.71
CA ALA A 128 4.74 1.00 -7.49
C ALA A 128 4.41 1.32 -6.04
N VAL A 129 3.48 2.23 -5.83
CA VAL A 129 3.06 2.67 -4.50
C VAL A 129 1.67 2.14 -4.19
N ASP A 130 1.56 1.41 -3.10
CA ASP A 130 0.29 0.94 -2.57
C ASP A 130 -0.27 1.99 -1.61
N LEU A 131 -1.47 2.45 -1.92
CA LEU A 131 -2.17 3.49 -1.20
C LEU A 131 -3.51 2.98 -0.68
N ILE A 132 -3.93 3.50 0.47
CA ILE A 132 -5.31 3.40 0.94
C ILE A 132 -5.95 4.77 0.98
N TYR A 133 -7.24 4.82 0.64
CA TYR A 133 -8.08 6.00 0.83
C TYR A 133 -8.97 5.81 2.05
N ASN A 134 -8.96 6.79 2.94
CA ASN A 134 -9.87 6.89 4.07
C ASN A 134 -10.87 8.02 3.82
N GLN A 135 -12.12 7.67 3.56
CA GLN A 135 -13.17 8.65 3.27
C GLN A 135 -13.51 9.55 4.47
N HIS A 136 -13.39 9.03 5.70
CA HIS A 136 -13.72 9.80 6.89
C HIS A 136 -12.79 11.02 7.08
N TYR A 137 -11.48 10.81 6.79
CA TYR A 137 -10.49 11.87 6.86
C TYR A 137 -10.23 12.55 5.51
N ASN A 138 -10.90 12.07 4.44
CA ASN A 138 -10.66 12.52 3.06
C ASN A 138 -9.17 12.51 2.71
N GLN A 139 -8.48 11.41 3.00
CA GLN A 139 -7.02 11.34 2.93
C GLN A 139 -6.53 10.01 2.39
N PHE A 140 -5.47 10.08 1.57
CA PHE A 140 -4.69 8.93 1.17
C PHE A 140 -3.53 8.70 2.15
N TYR A 141 -3.18 7.43 2.34
CA TYR A 141 -2.01 7.01 3.10
C TYR A 141 -1.21 6.01 2.30
N ILE A 142 0.11 6.16 2.31
CA ILE A 142 1.05 5.19 1.74
C ILE A 142 1.09 4.00 2.69
N LEU A 143 0.93 2.80 2.12
CA LEU A 143 1.16 1.52 2.79
C LEU A 143 2.57 1.00 2.51
N GLU A 144 2.99 1.09 1.24
CA GLU A 144 4.23 0.49 0.76
C GLU A 144 4.68 1.16 -0.53
N CYS A 145 6.00 1.28 -0.71
CA CYS A 145 6.64 1.61 -1.97
C CYS A 145 7.41 0.39 -2.46
N ASN A 146 6.90 -0.26 -3.52
CA ASN A 146 7.48 -1.46 -4.09
C ASN A 146 8.58 -1.08 -5.08
N THR A 147 9.83 -1.42 -4.76
CA THR A 147 11.03 -1.15 -5.59
C THR A 147 11.20 -2.13 -6.75
N ALA A 148 10.54 -3.28 -6.68
CA ALA A 148 10.50 -4.30 -7.73
C ALA A 148 9.04 -4.76 -7.94
N PRO A 149 8.18 -3.91 -8.52
CA PRO A 149 6.79 -4.26 -8.76
C PRO A 149 6.69 -5.42 -9.74
N GLY A 150 5.71 -6.30 -9.54
CA GLY A 150 5.46 -7.41 -10.46
C GLY A 150 5.19 -6.89 -11.87
N LEU A 151 6.02 -7.34 -12.83
CA LEU A 151 5.94 -6.95 -14.24
C LEU A 151 5.22 -8.04 -15.02
N GLU A 152 3.88 -8.00 -15.00
CA GLU A 152 3.04 -8.99 -15.69
C GLU A 152 1.95 -8.29 -16.52
N GLY A 153 1.54 -8.91 -17.61
CA GLY A 153 0.44 -8.45 -18.45
C GLY A 153 0.58 -6.99 -18.87
N THR A 154 -0.48 -6.21 -18.70
CA THR A 154 -0.51 -4.77 -19.06
C THR A 154 0.52 -3.94 -18.31
N THR A 155 0.83 -4.28 -17.06
CA THR A 155 1.87 -3.57 -16.28
C THR A 155 3.23 -3.67 -16.96
N LEU A 156 3.62 -4.88 -17.40
CA LEU A 156 4.87 -5.08 -18.16
C LEU A 156 4.90 -4.20 -19.42
N ILE A 157 3.81 -4.20 -20.19
CA ILE A 157 3.72 -3.41 -21.43
C ILE A 157 3.91 -1.91 -21.13
N ASN A 158 3.28 -1.40 -20.08
CA ASN A 158 3.40 0.00 -19.69
C ASN A 158 4.81 0.38 -19.27
N TYR A 159 5.52 -0.49 -18.53
CA TYR A 159 6.92 -0.28 -18.19
C TYR A 159 7.82 -0.34 -19.43
N VAL A 160 7.66 -1.33 -20.32
CA VAL A 160 8.43 -1.43 -21.56
C VAL A 160 8.27 -0.16 -22.39
N ASN A 161 7.05 0.32 -22.59
CA ASN A 161 6.79 1.56 -23.33
C ASN A 161 7.43 2.79 -22.66
N ALA A 162 7.40 2.85 -21.32
CA ALA A 162 8.03 3.94 -20.57
C ALA A 162 9.55 3.93 -20.72
N PHE A 163 10.20 2.76 -20.64
CA PHE A 163 11.65 2.61 -20.82
C PHE A 163 12.07 2.94 -22.26
N ILE A 164 11.36 2.41 -23.27
CA ILE A 164 11.67 2.71 -24.69
C ILE A 164 11.47 4.21 -24.98
N GLY A 165 10.42 4.82 -24.48
CA GLY A 165 10.13 6.25 -24.66
C GLY A 165 11.17 7.16 -24.00
N ASP A 166 11.90 6.67 -23.01
CA ASP A 166 12.96 7.41 -22.32
C ASP A 166 14.32 7.32 -23.05
N LEU A 167 14.51 6.29 -23.88
CA LEU A 167 15.74 6.09 -24.67
C LEU A 167 15.76 6.89 -25.97
N ASN A 168 14.62 7.45 -26.40
CA ASN A 168 14.44 8.25 -27.61
C ASN A 168 14.36 9.74 -27.29
#